data_4a1658ea47188e1d8e94e7081d6cad5d
#
_entry.id   4a1658ea47188e1d8e94e7081d6cad5d
#
_cell.length_a   1.000
_cell.length_b   1.000
_cell.length_c   1.000
_cell.angle_alpha   90.00
_cell.angle_beta   90.00
_cell.angle_gamma   90.00
#
_symmetry.space_group_name_H-M   'P 1'
#
loop_
_entity.id
_entity.type
_entity.pdbx_description
1 polymer ?
#
loop_
_entity_poly.entity_id
_entity_poly.type
_entity_poly.pdbx_seq_one_letter_code
_entity_poly.pdbx_strand_id
1 'polypeptide(L)'
;MNILLFGKGGQVGWELQRSLAVLGRVTALDHDSTDHCGDFANPEGVAATVRAVKPDVIVNAAAHTAVDKAESEPELARLLNATTPGVLAREAAALGAWLVHYSTDYVFDGSGTRPWVETDTPAPLSVYGRTKLEGEQLVQQSGAKHLILRTSWVYAARGGNFAKTMLRLAQERERLTVIDDQWGAPTGAELLADVTAHAIRHLQQRPQDAGLYHLVAGGEVTWNGYAKFVIEHASKAHSAIKIVAKEVAPVPTSAFPTPAVRPHNSRLNTSKLQTTFGLTLPHWQAGVERMLTEIL
;
A
#
# COMPACT_ATOMS: atom_id res chain seq x y z
N MET A 1 -24.56 -3.38 2.54
CA MET A 1 -23.56 -3.46 1.45
C MET A 1 -22.86 -4.81 1.56
N ASN A 2 -22.63 -5.50 0.44
CA ASN A 2 -21.87 -6.74 0.38
C ASN A 2 -20.47 -6.41 -0.17
N ILE A 3 -19.43 -6.64 0.60
CA ILE A 3 -18.06 -6.25 0.30
C ILE A 3 -17.20 -7.51 0.13
N LEU A 4 -16.48 -7.61 -0.98
CA LEU A 4 -15.53 -8.68 -1.24
C LEU A 4 -14.12 -8.11 -1.13
N LEU A 5 -13.36 -8.57 -0.13
CA LEU A 5 -11.99 -8.14 0.15
C LEU A 5 -11.01 -9.25 -0.23
N PHE A 6 -10.02 -8.94 -1.07
CA PHE A 6 -8.90 -9.82 -1.39
C PHE A 6 -7.62 -9.34 -0.68
N GLY A 7 -6.80 -10.30 -0.22
CA GLY A 7 -5.55 -10.04 0.48
C GLY A 7 -5.71 -9.82 1.98
N LYS A 8 -6.65 -10.52 2.64
CA LYS A 8 -6.99 -10.36 4.07
C LYS A 8 -5.82 -10.54 5.04
N GLY A 9 -4.82 -11.33 4.69
CA GLY A 9 -3.65 -11.64 5.53
C GLY A 9 -2.55 -10.58 5.45
N GLY A 10 -2.56 -9.73 4.41
CA GLY A 10 -1.62 -8.62 4.25
C GLY A 10 -1.86 -7.48 5.25
N GLN A 11 -0.89 -6.56 5.38
CA GLN A 11 -0.99 -5.43 6.32
C GLN A 11 -2.26 -4.60 6.10
N VAL A 12 -2.49 -4.16 4.86
CA VAL A 12 -3.67 -3.34 4.51
C VAL A 12 -4.96 -4.15 4.59
N GLY A 13 -4.96 -5.39 4.07
CA GLY A 13 -6.13 -6.25 4.09
C GLY A 13 -6.59 -6.62 5.50
N TRP A 14 -5.66 -6.74 6.44
CA TRP A 14 -5.99 -6.96 7.85
C TRP A 14 -6.77 -5.79 8.44
N GLU A 15 -6.30 -4.56 8.27
CA GLU A 15 -6.97 -3.36 8.77
C GLU A 15 -8.30 -3.08 8.05
N LEU A 16 -8.38 -3.40 6.76
CA LEU A 16 -9.61 -3.26 5.98
C LEU A 16 -10.75 -4.10 6.53
N GLN A 17 -10.49 -5.29 7.09
CA GLN A 17 -11.55 -6.10 7.70
C GLN A 17 -12.26 -5.33 8.83
N ARG A 18 -11.51 -4.61 9.65
CA ARG A 18 -12.04 -3.75 10.72
C ARG A 18 -12.79 -2.55 10.15
N SER A 19 -12.14 -1.78 9.28
CA SER A 19 -12.70 -0.51 8.79
C SER A 19 -13.90 -0.70 7.87
N LEU A 20 -13.98 -1.80 7.11
CA LEU A 20 -15.09 -2.10 6.22
C LEU A 20 -16.29 -2.74 6.93
N ALA A 21 -16.09 -3.38 8.09
CA ALA A 21 -17.15 -4.08 8.83
C ALA A 21 -18.33 -3.16 9.20
N VAL A 22 -18.08 -1.87 9.42
CA VAL A 22 -19.14 -0.89 9.73
C VAL A 22 -19.94 -0.45 8.50
N LEU A 23 -19.49 -0.81 7.28
CA LEU A 23 -20.17 -0.49 6.03
C LEU A 23 -21.10 -1.61 5.55
N GLY A 24 -20.89 -2.85 6.01
CA GLY A 24 -21.70 -3.97 5.59
C GLY A 24 -21.07 -5.34 5.85
N ARG A 25 -21.59 -6.37 5.20
CA ARG A 25 -21.04 -7.71 5.27
C ARG A 25 -19.74 -7.80 4.46
N VAL A 26 -18.65 -8.22 5.11
CA VAL A 26 -17.35 -8.42 4.47
C VAL A 26 -17.07 -9.90 4.28
N THR A 27 -16.86 -10.32 3.03
CA THR A 27 -16.27 -11.62 2.68
C THR A 27 -14.79 -11.37 2.38
N ALA A 28 -13.91 -11.78 3.28
CA ALA A 28 -12.47 -11.53 3.19
C ALA A 28 -11.71 -12.80 2.80
N LEU A 29 -10.92 -12.74 1.73
CA LEU A 29 -10.23 -13.88 1.12
C LEU A 29 -8.73 -13.65 1.00
N ASP A 30 -7.99 -14.76 1.00
CA ASP A 30 -6.58 -14.82 0.68
C ASP A 30 -6.30 -15.98 -0.27
N HIS A 31 -5.05 -16.17 -0.70
CA HIS A 31 -4.64 -17.21 -1.63
C HIS A 31 -4.97 -18.64 -1.13
N ASP A 32 -5.02 -18.86 0.19
CA ASP A 32 -5.31 -20.12 0.85
C ASP A 32 -6.78 -20.30 1.29
N SER A 33 -7.68 -19.40 0.90
CA SER A 33 -9.09 -19.49 1.25
C SER A 33 -9.78 -20.66 0.55
N THR A 34 -10.61 -21.41 1.29
CA THR A 34 -11.24 -22.66 0.84
C THR A 34 -12.68 -22.51 0.37
N ASP A 35 -13.45 -21.57 0.95
CA ASP A 35 -14.87 -21.37 0.62
C ASP A 35 -15.07 -20.72 -0.75
N HIS A 36 -14.15 -19.82 -1.11
CA HIS A 36 -14.08 -19.12 -2.37
C HIS A 36 -12.61 -18.92 -2.77
N CYS A 37 -12.33 -18.92 -4.07
CA CYS A 37 -10.98 -18.66 -4.57
C CYS A 37 -10.58 -17.20 -4.34
N GLY A 38 -9.52 -16.99 -3.53
CA GLY A 38 -8.85 -15.71 -3.34
C GLY A 38 -7.44 -15.67 -3.94
N ASP A 39 -7.02 -16.73 -4.63
CA ASP A 39 -5.69 -16.88 -5.22
C ASP A 39 -5.57 -16.11 -6.54
N PHE A 40 -4.79 -15.04 -6.54
CA PHE A 40 -4.55 -14.20 -7.73
C PHE A 40 -3.69 -14.90 -8.79
N ALA A 41 -3.07 -16.03 -8.49
CA ALA A 41 -2.46 -16.88 -9.50
C ALA A 41 -3.50 -17.69 -10.31
N ASN A 42 -4.78 -17.66 -9.88
CA ASN A 42 -5.91 -18.29 -10.55
C ASN A 42 -7.00 -17.26 -10.93
N PRO A 43 -6.82 -16.46 -11.99
CA PRO A 43 -7.77 -15.40 -12.39
C PRO A 43 -9.20 -15.89 -12.63
N GLU A 44 -9.35 -17.10 -13.21
CA GLU A 44 -10.68 -17.68 -13.47
C GLU A 44 -11.40 -18.06 -12.17
N GLY A 45 -10.67 -18.61 -11.19
CA GLY A 45 -11.19 -18.88 -9.85
C GLY A 45 -11.63 -17.60 -9.14
N VAL A 46 -10.85 -16.52 -9.26
CA VAL A 46 -11.19 -15.18 -8.73
C VAL A 46 -12.44 -14.63 -9.40
N ALA A 47 -12.55 -14.74 -10.74
CA ALA A 47 -13.75 -14.34 -11.48
C ALA A 47 -15.00 -15.10 -11.03
N ALA A 48 -14.88 -16.43 -10.88
CA ALA A 48 -15.96 -17.27 -10.38
C ALA A 48 -16.42 -16.86 -8.97
N THR A 49 -15.46 -16.50 -8.10
CA THR A 49 -15.75 -15.95 -6.77
C THR A 49 -16.57 -14.67 -6.84
N VAL A 50 -16.16 -13.71 -7.68
CA VAL A 50 -16.91 -12.44 -7.84
C VAL A 50 -18.34 -12.70 -8.30
N ARG A 51 -18.54 -13.59 -9.29
CA ARG A 51 -19.86 -13.96 -9.80
C ARG A 51 -20.72 -14.67 -8.76
N ALA A 52 -20.11 -15.49 -7.88
CA ALA A 52 -20.83 -16.21 -6.81
C ALA A 52 -21.24 -15.27 -5.67
N VAL A 53 -20.32 -14.40 -5.21
CA VAL A 53 -20.54 -13.49 -4.09
C VAL A 53 -21.43 -12.31 -4.46
N LYS A 54 -21.40 -11.85 -5.72
CA LYS A 54 -22.13 -10.69 -6.24
C LYS A 54 -21.98 -9.46 -5.33
N PRO A 55 -20.75 -8.97 -5.11
CA PRO A 55 -20.52 -7.85 -4.21
C PRO A 55 -21.01 -6.53 -4.78
N ASP A 56 -21.37 -5.59 -3.89
CA ASP A 56 -21.57 -4.17 -4.23
C ASP A 56 -20.23 -3.45 -4.40
N VAL A 57 -19.22 -3.91 -3.63
CA VAL A 57 -17.86 -3.34 -3.62
C VAL A 57 -16.83 -4.46 -3.58
N ILE A 58 -15.86 -4.41 -4.46
CA ILE A 58 -14.65 -5.24 -4.42
C ILE A 58 -13.50 -4.36 -3.92
N VAL A 59 -12.74 -4.85 -2.92
CA VAL A 59 -11.53 -4.18 -2.43
C VAL A 59 -10.34 -5.10 -2.66
N ASN A 60 -9.44 -4.68 -3.54
CA ASN A 60 -8.24 -5.44 -3.86
C ASN A 60 -7.02 -4.91 -3.11
N ALA A 61 -6.66 -5.60 -2.03
CA ALA A 61 -5.42 -5.40 -1.27
C ALA A 61 -4.38 -6.52 -1.51
N ALA A 62 -4.66 -7.45 -2.45
CA ALA A 62 -3.71 -8.47 -2.86
C ALA A 62 -2.76 -7.93 -3.94
N ALA A 63 -1.47 -8.24 -3.83
CA ALA A 63 -0.46 -7.87 -4.82
C ALA A 63 0.84 -8.68 -4.62
N HIS A 64 1.64 -8.79 -5.66
CA HIS A 64 3.05 -9.15 -5.55
C HIS A 64 3.84 -7.93 -5.11
N THR A 65 4.20 -7.85 -3.82
CA THR A 65 4.86 -6.68 -3.21
C THR A 65 6.36 -6.86 -2.99
N ALA A 66 6.91 -8.05 -3.27
CA ALA A 66 8.33 -8.33 -3.14
C ALA A 66 9.10 -7.71 -4.33
N VAL A 67 9.44 -6.42 -4.22
CA VAL A 67 9.97 -5.57 -5.31
C VAL A 67 11.19 -6.18 -5.99
N ASP A 68 12.17 -6.68 -5.22
CA ASP A 68 13.38 -7.31 -5.76
C ASP A 68 13.09 -8.68 -6.40
N LYS A 69 12.17 -9.44 -5.82
CA LYS A 69 11.78 -10.75 -6.34
C LYS A 69 11.00 -10.63 -7.65
N ALA A 70 10.27 -9.55 -7.85
CA ALA A 70 9.57 -9.27 -9.10
C ALA A 70 10.52 -9.20 -10.30
N GLU A 71 11.77 -8.74 -10.13
CA GLU A 71 12.76 -8.73 -11.21
C GLU A 71 13.12 -10.13 -11.71
N SER A 72 13.08 -11.14 -10.85
CA SER A 72 13.32 -12.56 -11.21
C SER A 72 12.05 -13.34 -11.53
N GLU A 73 10.86 -12.82 -11.19
CA GLU A 73 9.56 -13.48 -11.42
C GLU A 73 8.57 -12.53 -12.14
N PRO A 74 8.96 -11.93 -13.30
CA PRO A 74 8.17 -10.87 -13.93
C PRO A 74 6.77 -11.33 -14.37
N GLU A 75 6.62 -12.57 -14.82
CA GLU A 75 5.32 -13.13 -15.25
C GLU A 75 4.38 -13.32 -14.05
N LEU A 76 4.88 -13.81 -12.92
CA LEU A 76 4.10 -13.92 -11.70
C LEU A 76 3.72 -12.52 -11.17
N ALA A 77 4.66 -11.58 -11.15
CA ALA A 77 4.38 -10.22 -10.75
C ALA A 77 3.29 -9.58 -11.64
N ARG A 78 3.36 -9.77 -12.97
CA ARG A 78 2.35 -9.30 -13.92
C ARG A 78 1.00 -9.97 -13.71
N LEU A 79 0.98 -11.29 -13.49
CA LEU A 79 -0.25 -12.04 -13.21
C LEU A 79 -0.99 -11.46 -12.01
N LEU A 80 -0.27 -11.27 -10.88
CA LEU A 80 -0.85 -10.81 -9.62
C LEU A 80 -1.15 -9.31 -9.60
N ASN A 81 -0.34 -8.48 -10.25
CA ASN A 81 -0.44 -7.02 -10.18
C ASN A 81 -1.24 -6.39 -11.34
N ALA A 82 -1.40 -7.09 -12.45
CA ALA A 82 -2.07 -6.55 -13.65
C ALA A 82 -3.20 -7.45 -14.15
N THR A 83 -2.88 -8.69 -14.51
CA THR A 83 -3.86 -9.58 -15.18
C THR A 83 -5.08 -9.84 -14.30
N THR A 84 -4.89 -10.27 -13.06
CA THR A 84 -5.99 -10.57 -12.13
C THR A 84 -6.74 -9.32 -11.69
N PRO A 85 -6.12 -8.18 -11.36
CA PRO A 85 -6.83 -6.91 -11.20
C PRO A 85 -7.67 -6.50 -12.41
N GLY A 86 -7.18 -6.74 -13.63
CA GLY A 86 -7.95 -6.52 -14.86
C GLY A 86 -9.18 -7.45 -14.97
N VAL A 87 -9.07 -8.70 -14.50
CA VAL A 87 -10.22 -9.62 -14.39
C VAL A 87 -11.24 -9.09 -13.38
N LEU A 88 -10.79 -8.70 -12.18
CA LEU A 88 -11.67 -8.08 -11.17
C LEU A 88 -12.41 -6.87 -11.72
N ALA A 89 -11.73 -6.02 -12.48
CA ALA A 89 -12.32 -4.82 -13.06
C ALA A 89 -13.42 -5.15 -14.07
N ARG A 90 -13.20 -6.15 -14.95
CA ARG A 90 -14.23 -6.62 -15.89
C ARG A 90 -15.45 -7.21 -15.18
N GLU A 91 -15.24 -8.04 -14.15
CA GLU A 91 -16.33 -8.60 -13.36
C GLU A 91 -17.09 -7.51 -12.58
N ALA A 92 -16.37 -6.52 -12.02
CA ALA A 92 -16.99 -5.37 -11.35
C ALA A 92 -17.85 -4.57 -12.32
N ALA A 93 -17.36 -4.30 -13.54
CA ALA A 93 -18.13 -3.61 -14.58
C ALA A 93 -19.41 -4.38 -14.95
N ALA A 94 -19.31 -5.69 -15.15
CA ALA A 94 -20.45 -6.55 -15.48
C ALA A 94 -21.53 -6.57 -14.39
N LEU A 95 -21.15 -6.44 -13.12
CA LEU A 95 -22.05 -6.39 -11.96
C LEU A 95 -22.53 -4.97 -11.61
N GLY A 96 -21.92 -3.93 -12.19
CA GLY A 96 -22.11 -2.54 -11.75
C GLY A 96 -21.54 -2.24 -10.37
N ALA A 97 -20.65 -3.11 -9.86
CA ALA A 97 -19.98 -2.99 -8.57
C ALA A 97 -18.86 -1.94 -8.59
N TRP A 98 -18.47 -1.46 -7.42
CA TRP A 98 -17.28 -0.64 -7.23
C TRP A 98 -16.02 -1.53 -7.12
N LEU A 99 -14.91 -1.05 -7.69
CA LEU A 99 -13.59 -1.64 -7.47
C LEU A 99 -12.65 -0.63 -6.81
N VAL A 100 -12.17 -0.95 -5.61
CA VAL A 100 -11.04 -0.25 -4.97
C VAL A 100 -9.77 -1.04 -5.23
N HIS A 101 -8.73 -0.36 -5.74
CA HIS A 101 -7.46 -0.97 -6.09
C HIS A 101 -6.30 -0.15 -5.53
N TYR A 102 -5.39 -0.80 -4.79
CA TYR A 102 -4.16 -0.15 -4.30
C TYR A 102 -3.06 -0.24 -5.33
N SER A 103 -2.40 0.88 -5.57
CA SER A 103 -1.22 1.03 -6.41
C SER A 103 -0.07 1.64 -5.62
N THR A 104 0.95 2.15 -6.28
CA THR A 104 2.25 2.49 -5.70
C THR A 104 2.84 3.76 -6.32
N ASP A 105 3.68 4.43 -5.55
CA ASP A 105 4.61 5.48 -6.00
C ASP A 105 5.64 4.99 -7.03
N TYR A 106 5.94 3.67 -7.06
CA TYR A 106 6.87 3.06 -8.03
C TYR A 106 6.39 3.13 -9.49
N VAL A 107 5.21 3.64 -9.75
CA VAL A 107 4.77 3.99 -11.11
C VAL A 107 5.53 5.20 -11.67
N PHE A 108 6.20 5.98 -10.83
CA PHE A 108 7.01 7.12 -11.21
C PHE A 108 8.52 6.77 -11.25
N ASP A 109 9.31 7.56 -11.97
CA ASP A 109 10.77 7.36 -12.09
C ASP A 109 11.56 7.86 -10.85
N GLY A 110 10.90 8.53 -9.92
CA GLY A 110 11.53 9.07 -8.72
C GLY A 110 12.45 10.27 -8.94
N SER A 111 12.40 10.91 -10.11
CA SER A 111 13.15 12.11 -10.41
C SER A 111 12.59 13.36 -9.71
N GLY A 112 13.39 14.42 -9.68
CA GLY A 112 13.00 15.69 -9.09
C GLY A 112 12.83 15.65 -7.56
N THR A 113 12.30 16.75 -7.02
CA THR A 113 12.16 16.92 -5.55
C THR A 113 10.76 17.32 -5.10
N ARG A 114 9.87 17.64 -6.04
CA ARG A 114 8.48 17.94 -5.69
C ARG A 114 7.67 16.67 -5.50
N PRO A 115 6.61 16.68 -4.67
CA PRO A 115 5.66 15.59 -4.63
C PRO A 115 4.94 15.38 -5.97
N TRP A 116 4.79 14.12 -6.38
CA TRP A 116 4.05 13.72 -7.59
C TRP A 116 2.57 14.03 -7.44
N VAL A 117 1.95 14.49 -8.52
CA VAL A 117 0.49 14.64 -8.62
C VAL A 117 -0.10 13.56 -9.54
N GLU A 118 -1.40 13.31 -9.44
CA GLU A 118 -2.07 12.23 -10.15
C GLU A 118 -2.00 12.36 -11.70
N THR A 119 -1.78 13.59 -12.19
CA THR A 119 -1.68 13.91 -13.62
C THR A 119 -0.25 13.82 -14.16
N ASP A 120 0.75 13.58 -13.32
CA ASP A 120 2.12 13.38 -13.77
C ASP A 120 2.25 12.09 -14.59
N THR A 121 3.08 12.12 -15.61
CA THR A 121 3.29 10.96 -16.49
C THR A 121 4.05 9.87 -15.75
N PRO A 122 3.50 8.65 -15.64
CA PRO A 122 4.20 7.51 -15.05
C PRO A 122 5.38 7.07 -15.92
N ALA A 123 6.49 6.68 -15.28
CA ALA A 123 7.70 6.16 -15.93
C ALA A 123 8.42 5.15 -15.00
N PRO A 124 7.81 3.97 -14.74
CA PRO A 124 8.30 3.02 -13.74
C PRO A 124 9.66 2.42 -14.09
N LEU A 125 10.56 2.33 -13.11
CA LEU A 125 11.93 1.82 -13.27
C LEU A 125 12.05 0.32 -13.08
N SER A 126 11.13 -0.33 -12.33
CA SER A 126 11.19 -1.73 -11.92
C SER A 126 10.05 -2.56 -12.51
N VAL A 127 10.18 -3.89 -12.51
CA VAL A 127 9.10 -4.82 -12.90
C VAL A 127 7.89 -4.61 -12.00
N TYR A 128 8.10 -4.44 -10.70
CA TYR A 128 7.01 -4.14 -9.76
C TYR A 128 6.22 -2.89 -10.19
N GLY A 129 6.92 -1.77 -10.41
CA GLY A 129 6.27 -0.53 -10.85
C GLY A 129 5.54 -0.67 -12.19
N ARG A 130 6.16 -1.32 -13.18
CA ARG A 130 5.55 -1.58 -14.51
C ARG A 130 4.27 -2.41 -14.39
N THR A 131 4.31 -3.51 -13.62
CA THR A 131 3.14 -4.39 -13.47
C THR A 131 2.01 -3.74 -12.68
N LYS A 132 2.33 -2.91 -11.67
CA LYS A 132 1.32 -2.12 -10.95
C LYS A 132 0.67 -1.07 -11.85
N LEU A 133 1.46 -0.36 -12.67
CA LEU A 133 0.93 0.60 -13.65
C LEU A 133 0.03 -0.07 -14.69
N GLU A 134 0.43 -1.24 -15.22
CA GLU A 134 -0.40 -2.02 -16.14
C GLU A 134 -1.75 -2.38 -15.49
N GLY A 135 -1.73 -2.77 -14.20
CA GLY A 135 -2.95 -3.02 -13.43
C GLY A 135 -3.86 -1.80 -13.33
N GLU A 136 -3.32 -0.61 -13.03
CA GLU A 136 -4.09 0.65 -13.05
C GLU A 136 -4.77 0.86 -14.41
N GLN A 137 -4.01 0.70 -15.49
CA GLN A 137 -4.51 0.91 -16.86
C GLN A 137 -5.64 -0.05 -17.21
N LEU A 138 -5.51 -1.34 -16.84
CA LEU A 138 -6.56 -2.34 -17.07
C LEU A 138 -7.82 -2.03 -16.26
N VAL A 139 -7.68 -1.54 -15.02
CA VAL A 139 -8.82 -1.08 -14.21
C VAL A 139 -9.50 0.12 -14.85
N GLN A 140 -8.74 1.13 -15.26
CA GLN A 140 -9.28 2.35 -15.88
C GLN A 140 -10.00 2.07 -17.23
N GLN A 141 -9.47 1.14 -18.02
CA GLN A 141 -10.03 0.77 -19.34
C GLN A 141 -11.25 -0.15 -19.26
N SER A 142 -11.53 -0.75 -18.09
CA SER A 142 -12.59 -1.75 -17.93
C SER A 142 -14.00 -1.21 -17.97
N GLY A 143 -14.19 0.10 -17.78
CA GLY A 143 -15.50 0.73 -17.60
C GLY A 143 -16.08 0.57 -16.19
N ALA A 144 -15.37 -0.10 -15.25
CA ALA A 144 -15.83 -0.25 -13.88
C ALA A 144 -15.81 1.09 -13.12
N LYS A 145 -16.75 1.28 -12.21
CA LYS A 145 -16.66 2.31 -11.18
C LYS A 145 -15.47 1.97 -10.30
N HIS A 146 -14.46 2.83 -10.25
CA HIS A 146 -13.22 2.49 -9.56
C HIS A 146 -12.68 3.62 -8.69
N LEU A 147 -11.95 3.22 -7.67
CA LEU A 147 -11.08 4.04 -6.84
C LEU A 147 -9.69 3.41 -6.86
N ILE A 148 -8.73 4.06 -7.48
CA ILE A 148 -7.33 3.64 -7.45
C ILE A 148 -6.59 4.53 -6.46
N LEU A 149 -5.88 3.91 -5.51
CA LEU A 149 -5.12 4.59 -4.46
C LEU A 149 -3.64 4.28 -4.61
N ARG A 150 -2.83 5.23 -5.10
CA ARG A 150 -1.38 5.11 -5.05
C ARG A 150 -0.89 5.47 -3.66
N THR A 151 -0.08 4.59 -3.09
CA THR A 151 0.50 4.76 -1.74
C THR A 151 1.99 4.43 -1.73
N SER A 152 2.65 4.69 -0.61
CA SER A 152 4.08 4.37 -0.42
C SER A 152 4.38 3.98 1.02
N TRP A 153 5.48 3.23 1.23
CA TRP A 153 6.11 2.93 2.52
C TRP A 153 5.13 2.42 3.58
N VAL A 154 4.28 1.47 3.19
CA VAL A 154 3.21 0.93 4.06
C VAL A 154 3.81 0.15 5.23
N TYR A 155 3.29 0.43 6.43
CA TYR A 155 3.62 -0.30 7.65
C TYR A 155 2.35 -0.64 8.44
N ALA A 156 2.47 -1.62 9.35
CA ALA A 156 1.46 -1.97 10.34
C ALA A 156 2.11 -2.66 11.55
N ALA A 157 1.37 -2.76 12.66
CA ALA A 157 1.77 -3.61 13.78
C ALA A 157 1.85 -5.09 13.37
N ARG A 158 0.96 -5.54 12.46
CA ARG A 158 0.97 -6.89 11.88
C ARG A 158 1.95 -6.99 10.70
N GLY A 159 2.57 -8.17 10.54
CA GLY A 159 3.47 -8.47 9.42
C GLY A 159 4.86 -7.87 9.58
N GLY A 160 5.69 -8.00 8.54
CA GLY A 160 7.03 -7.43 8.47
C GLY A 160 7.02 -6.07 7.77
N ASN A 161 7.85 -5.13 8.24
CA ASN A 161 8.04 -3.83 7.61
C ASN A 161 9.39 -3.21 8.03
N PHE A 162 9.70 -2.05 7.44
CA PHE A 162 10.97 -1.37 7.69
C PHE A 162 11.17 -1.02 9.18
N ALA A 163 10.16 -0.46 9.87
CA ALA A 163 10.28 -0.07 11.27
C ALA A 163 10.65 -1.27 12.15
N LYS A 164 9.96 -2.39 11.98
CA LYS A 164 10.25 -3.63 12.73
C LYS A 164 11.63 -4.19 12.40
N THR A 165 12.08 -4.06 11.15
CA THR A 165 13.45 -4.44 10.76
C THR A 165 14.47 -3.56 11.46
N MET A 166 14.25 -2.23 11.54
CA MET A 166 15.13 -1.31 12.26
C MET A 166 15.18 -1.61 13.75
N LEU A 167 14.03 -1.89 14.39
CA LEU A 167 13.99 -2.30 15.81
C LEU A 167 14.79 -3.57 16.06
N ARG A 168 14.66 -4.59 15.22
CA ARG A 168 15.43 -5.84 15.35
C ARG A 168 16.93 -5.58 15.19
N LEU A 169 17.35 -4.87 14.14
CA LEU A 169 18.76 -4.57 13.92
C LEU A 169 19.37 -3.68 15.01
N ALA A 170 18.58 -2.77 15.58
CA ALA A 170 19.04 -1.90 16.67
C ALA A 170 19.26 -2.64 17.99
N GLN A 171 18.70 -3.83 18.17
CA GLN A 171 18.97 -4.71 19.30
C GLN A 171 20.25 -5.54 19.09
N GLU A 172 20.66 -5.75 17.83
CA GLU A 172 21.77 -6.64 17.46
C GLU A 172 23.08 -5.89 17.17
N ARG A 173 23.00 -4.60 16.77
CA ARG A 173 24.13 -3.85 16.21
C ARG A 173 24.27 -2.48 16.85
N GLU A 174 25.49 -2.11 17.23
CA GLU A 174 25.79 -0.77 17.77
C GLU A 174 25.74 0.34 16.69
N ARG A 175 26.01 -0.01 15.44
CA ARG A 175 25.96 0.91 14.30
C ARG A 175 25.12 0.33 13.19
N LEU A 176 24.19 1.15 12.68
CA LEU A 176 23.40 0.89 11.49
C LEU A 176 23.77 1.88 10.39
N THR A 177 23.69 1.44 9.14
CA THR A 177 23.78 2.32 7.96
C THR A 177 22.45 2.27 7.24
N VAL A 178 21.86 3.43 6.93
CA VAL A 178 20.54 3.54 6.32
C VAL A 178 20.56 4.62 5.23
N ILE A 179 19.88 4.34 4.12
CA ILE A 179 19.79 5.23 2.96
C ILE A 179 19.16 6.57 3.36
N ASP A 180 19.78 7.69 2.91
CA ASP A 180 19.37 9.05 3.25
C ASP A 180 19.05 9.94 2.02
N ASP A 181 19.05 9.36 0.83
CA ASP A 181 18.77 10.05 -0.43
C ASP A 181 17.48 9.57 -1.12
N GLN A 182 16.67 8.77 -0.41
CA GLN A 182 15.31 8.40 -0.82
C GLN A 182 14.29 9.03 0.13
N TRP A 183 13.32 9.75 -0.44
CA TRP A 183 12.32 10.54 0.27
C TRP A 183 10.91 10.02 0.07
N GLY A 184 10.12 9.94 1.13
CA GLY A 184 8.73 9.48 1.10
C GLY A 184 8.02 9.77 2.42
N ALA A 185 6.87 9.14 2.66
CA ALA A 185 6.13 9.22 3.89
C ALA A 185 5.71 7.82 4.36
N PRO A 186 6.18 7.36 5.54
CA PRO A 186 5.65 6.14 6.14
C PRO A 186 4.14 6.24 6.29
N THR A 187 3.39 5.28 5.75
CA THR A 187 1.93 5.33 5.73
C THR A 187 1.35 4.09 6.42
N GLY A 188 0.60 4.31 7.49
CA GLY A 188 -0.02 3.24 8.25
C GLY A 188 -1.12 2.52 7.47
N ALA A 189 -1.16 1.20 7.56
CA ALA A 189 -2.21 0.39 6.96
C ALA A 189 -3.60 0.72 7.53
N GLU A 190 -3.67 1.10 8.81
CA GLU A 190 -4.90 1.59 9.44
C GLU A 190 -5.40 2.89 8.78
N LEU A 191 -4.51 3.84 8.47
CA LEU A 191 -4.87 5.06 7.76
C LEU A 191 -5.43 4.76 6.37
N LEU A 192 -4.76 3.85 5.62
CA LEU A 192 -5.24 3.41 4.31
C LEU A 192 -6.63 2.80 4.40
N ALA A 193 -6.86 1.94 5.39
CA ALA A 193 -8.13 1.25 5.58
C ALA A 193 -9.26 2.21 5.98
N ASP A 194 -9.02 3.14 6.90
CA ASP A 194 -10.02 4.11 7.36
C ASP A 194 -10.40 5.10 6.25
N VAL A 195 -9.41 5.62 5.51
CA VAL A 195 -9.67 6.49 4.35
C VAL A 195 -10.43 5.72 3.26
N THR A 196 -10.10 4.45 3.02
CA THR A 196 -10.82 3.62 2.04
C THR A 196 -12.30 3.44 2.42
N ALA A 197 -12.59 3.14 3.69
CA ALA A 197 -13.97 3.01 4.17
C ALA A 197 -14.73 4.33 4.01
N HIS A 198 -14.12 5.46 4.35
CA HIS A 198 -14.69 6.79 4.16
C HIS A 198 -14.95 7.10 2.68
N ALA A 199 -13.97 6.84 1.81
CA ALA A 199 -14.09 7.09 0.38
C ALA A 199 -15.19 6.22 -0.26
N ILE A 200 -15.31 4.95 0.10
CA ILE A 200 -16.41 4.07 -0.37
C ILE A 200 -17.76 4.68 0.02
N ARG A 201 -17.92 5.15 1.25
CA ARG A 201 -19.16 5.78 1.72
C ARG A 201 -19.50 7.04 0.95
N HIS A 202 -18.49 7.89 0.69
CA HIS A 202 -18.63 9.11 -0.11
C HIS A 202 -19.04 8.80 -1.55
N LEU A 203 -18.37 7.85 -2.21
CA LEU A 203 -18.60 7.50 -3.60
C LEU A 203 -19.99 6.90 -3.86
N GLN A 204 -20.64 6.30 -2.87
CA GLN A 204 -22.03 5.87 -2.98
C GLN A 204 -23.00 7.02 -3.18
N GLN A 205 -22.68 8.20 -2.65
CA GLN A 205 -23.49 9.41 -2.77
C GLN A 205 -23.03 10.29 -3.93
N ARG A 206 -21.74 10.24 -4.27
CA ARG A 206 -21.09 11.08 -5.27
C ARG A 206 -20.23 10.23 -6.22
N PRO A 207 -20.84 9.41 -7.09
CA PRO A 207 -20.11 8.49 -7.97
C PRO A 207 -19.22 9.21 -9.01
N GLN A 208 -19.46 10.49 -9.29
CA GLN A 208 -18.63 11.32 -10.17
C GLN A 208 -17.22 11.57 -9.60
N ASP A 209 -17.02 11.38 -8.30
CA ASP A 209 -15.72 11.53 -7.64
C ASP A 209 -14.85 10.26 -7.72
N ALA A 210 -15.28 9.27 -8.56
CA ALA A 210 -14.47 8.09 -8.89
C ALA A 210 -13.15 8.46 -9.57
N GLY A 211 -12.15 7.58 -9.49
CA GLY A 211 -10.90 7.74 -10.22
C GLY A 211 -9.63 7.39 -9.43
N LEU A 212 -8.53 8.01 -9.83
CA LEU A 212 -7.20 7.79 -9.27
C LEU A 212 -6.83 8.92 -8.31
N TYR A 213 -6.29 8.53 -7.14
CA TYR A 213 -5.87 9.42 -6.05
C TYR A 213 -4.56 8.96 -5.43
N HIS A 214 -3.83 9.91 -4.85
CA HIS A 214 -2.68 9.63 -4.00
C HIS A 214 -3.10 9.60 -2.53
N LEU A 215 -2.68 8.56 -1.80
CA LEU A 215 -2.97 8.38 -0.38
C LEU A 215 -1.73 7.97 0.39
N VAL A 216 -1.11 8.92 1.07
CA VAL A 216 -0.01 8.75 2.03
C VAL A 216 -0.24 9.63 3.24
N ALA A 217 0.43 9.34 4.35
CA ALA A 217 0.41 10.21 5.52
C ALA A 217 1.03 11.59 5.20
N GLY A 218 0.71 12.60 5.98
CA GLY A 218 1.28 13.94 5.88
C GLY A 218 2.75 13.99 6.26
N GLY A 219 3.48 14.99 5.74
CA GLY A 219 4.92 15.15 5.95
C GLY A 219 5.77 14.29 5.03
N GLU A 220 7.07 14.39 5.20
CA GLU A 220 8.07 13.63 4.44
C GLU A 220 9.30 13.33 5.28
N VAL A 221 10.03 12.27 4.94
CA VAL A 221 11.24 11.84 5.63
C VAL A 221 12.09 10.96 4.71
N THR A 222 13.40 10.83 5.00
CA THR A 222 14.25 9.80 4.38
C THR A 222 14.14 8.48 5.16
N TRP A 223 14.61 7.37 4.57
CA TRP A 223 14.72 6.10 5.30
C TRP A 223 15.60 6.23 6.55
N ASN A 224 16.70 6.99 6.47
CA ASN A 224 17.57 7.27 7.62
C ASN A 224 16.84 8.05 8.72
N GLY A 225 16.11 9.11 8.36
CA GLY A 225 15.30 9.88 9.29
C GLY A 225 14.22 9.02 9.94
N TYR A 226 13.56 8.15 9.17
CA TYR A 226 12.56 7.22 9.68
C TYR A 226 13.17 6.20 10.66
N ALA A 227 14.33 5.62 10.33
CA ALA A 227 15.04 4.70 11.21
C ALA A 227 15.43 5.36 12.55
N LYS A 228 15.98 6.58 12.49
CA LYS A 228 16.32 7.37 13.70
C LYS A 228 15.09 7.58 14.57
N PHE A 229 13.98 8.01 13.99
CA PHE A 229 12.73 8.23 14.72
C PHE A 229 12.25 6.97 15.46
N VAL A 230 12.22 5.82 14.75
CA VAL A 230 11.81 4.53 15.31
C VAL A 230 12.71 4.09 16.47
N ILE A 231 14.02 4.19 16.30
CA ILE A 231 15.01 3.76 17.31
C ILE A 231 14.99 4.69 18.51
N GLU A 232 14.90 5.99 18.30
CA GLU A 232 14.80 6.98 19.38
C GLU A 232 13.54 6.76 20.22
N HIS A 233 12.39 6.52 19.58
CA HIS A 233 11.14 6.23 20.28
C HIS A 233 11.27 4.95 21.12
N ALA A 234 11.79 3.87 20.55
CA ALA A 234 11.99 2.62 21.26
C ALA A 234 12.98 2.74 22.44
N SER A 235 14.01 3.57 22.29
CA SER A 235 14.99 3.81 23.37
C SER A 235 14.39 4.54 24.58
N LYS A 236 13.31 5.32 24.36
CA LYS A 236 12.60 6.06 25.42
C LYS A 236 11.44 5.25 26.00
N ALA A 237 10.97 4.22 25.30
CA ALA A 237 9.88 3.39 25.77
C ALA A 237 10.31 2.52 26.94
N HIS A 238 9.45 2.39 27.95
CA HIS A 238 9.63 1.44 29.05
C HIS A 238 9.25 0.03 28.59
N SER A 239 9.96 -0.50 27.57
CA SER A 239 9.69 -1.81 26.98
C SER A 239 10.78 -2.83 27.36
N ALA A 240 10.49 -4.12 27.12
CA ALA A 240 11.48 -5.18 27.29
C ALA A 240 12.58 -5.20 26.21
N ILE A 241 12.43 -4.35 25.17
CA ILE A 241 13.37 -4.28 24.04
C ILE A 241 14.60 -3.45 24.44
N LYS A 242 15.78 -4.10 24.44
CA LYS A 242 17.05 -3.43 24.71
C LYS A 242 17.67 -2.93 23.41
N ILE A 243 17.66 -1.63 23.20
CA ILE A 243 18.34 -0.98 22.07
C ILE A 243 19.83 -0.86 22.39
N VAL A 244 20.69 -1.43 21.55
CA VAL A 244 22.16 -1.32 21.64
C VAL A 244 22.74 -0.38 20.59
N ALA A 245 21.95 0.00 19.58
CA ALA A 245 22.38 0.92 18.53
C ALA A 245 22.71 2.30 19.11
N LYS A 246 23.91 2.78 18.82
CA LYS A 246 24.46 4.09 19.23
C LYS A 246 24.46 5.08 18.07
N GLU A 247 24.48 4.57 16.82
CA GLU A 247 24.60 5.37 15.62
C GLU A 247 23.71 4.80 14.49
N VAL A 248 23.01 5.70 13.79
CA VAL A 248 22.32 5.42 12.51
C VAL A 248 22.95 6.33 11.46
N ALA A 249 24.01 5.84 10.81
CA ALA A 249 24.78 6.59 9.84
C ALA A 249 24.04 6.70 8.49
N PRO A 250 23.97 7.90 7.89
CA PRO A 250 23.40 8.08 6.55
C PRO A 250 24.34 7.53 5.48
N VAL A 251 23.77 6.90 4.45
CA VAL A 251 24.51 6.44 3.28
C VAL A 251 23.68 6.71 2.01
N PRO A 252 24.31 6.89 0.84
CA PRO A 252 23.58 7.01 -0.41
C PRO A 252 22.99 5.65 -0.86
N THR A 253 21.99 5.69 -1.74
CA THR A 253 21.39 4.49 -2.36
C THR A 253 22.44 3.59 -3.01
N SER A 254 23.49 4.14 -3.59
CA SER A 254 24.61 3.40 -4.22
C SER A 254 25.37 2.49 -3.24
N ALA A 255 25.26 2.71 -1.92
CA ALA A 255 25.87 1.85 -0.91
C ALA A 255 25.10 0.53 -0.72
N PHE A 256 23.86 0.42 -1.20
CA PHE A 256 23.03 -0.77 -1.12
C PHE A 256 22.48 -1.14 -2.49
N PRO A 257 23.30 -1.72 -3.38
CA PRO A 257 22.80 -2.20 -4.66
C PRO A 257 21.73 -3.28 -4.46
N THR A 258 20.62 -3.13 -5.16
CA THR A 258 19.46 -4.03 -5.12
C THR A 258 19.07 -4.44 -6.54
N PRO A 259 18.46 -5.64 -6.75
CA PRO A 259 17.99 -6.08 -8.05
C PRO A 259 17.05 -5.08 -8.72
N ALA A 260 16.09 -4.53 -7.99
CA ALA A 260 15.18 -3.51 -8.48
C ALA A 260 15.70 -2.11 -8.22
N VAL A 261 15.61 -1.23 -9.22
CA VAL A 261 15.86 0.21 -9.05
C VAL A 261 14.73 0.84 -8.25
N ARG A 262 15.10 1.55 -7.19
CA ARG A 262 14.15 2.25 -6.31
C ARG A 262 14.10 3.74 -6.61
N PRO A 263 12.91 4.37 -6.60
CA PRO A 263 12.80 5.81 -6.80
C PRO A 263 13.45 6.59 -5.65
N HIS A 264 14.18 7.66 -5.96
CA HIS A 264 14.69 8.60 -4.95
C HIS A 264 13.59 9.49 -4.38
N ASN A 265 12.58 9.78 -5.19
CA ASN A 265 11.45 10.62 -4.81
C ASN A 265 10.12 9.82 -4.83
N SER A 266 9.70 9.35 -3.67
CA SER A 266 8.42 8.66 -3.42
C SER A 266 7.36 9.59 -2.79
N ARG A 267 7.57 10.92 -2.83
CA ARG A 267 6.61 11.89 -2.31
C ARG A 267 5.37 11.95 -3.19
N LEU A 268 4.21 11.83 -2.58
CA LEU A 268 2.91 11.91 -3.27
C LEU A 268 2.13 13.11 -2.73
N ASN A 269 1.62 13.95 -3.63
CA ASN A 269 0.70 15.04 -3.27
C ASN A 269 -0.70 14.47 -3.05
N THR A 270 -1.30 14.73 -1.91
CA THR A 270 -2.61 14.21 -1.50
C THR A 270 -3.72 15.26 -1.54
N SER A 271 -3.46 16.44 -2.08
CA SER A 271 -4.42 17.57 -2.06
C SER A 271 -5.73 17.21 -2.76
N LYS A 272 -5.66 16.49 -3.91
CA LYS A 272 -6.85 16.03 -4.64
C LYS A 272 -7.71 15.13 -3.74
N LEU A 273 -7.13 14.14 -3.09
CA LEU A 273 -7.84 13.24 -2.18
C LEU A 273 -8.47 13.99 -1.01
N GLN A 274 -7.68 14.83 -0.33
CA GLN A 274 -8.15 15.58 0.83
C GLN A 274 -9.33 16.51 0.48
N THR A 275 -9.22 17.24 -0.64
CA THR A 275 -10.28 18.14 -1.10
C THR A 275 -11.54 17.38 -1.51
N THR A 276 -11.39 16.28 -2.28
CA THR A 276 -12.54 15.52 -2.80
C THR A 276 -13.31 14.84 -1.68
N PHE A 277 -12.63 14.23 -0.73
CA PHE A 277 -13.26 13.43 0.33
C PHE A 277 -13.43 14.19 1.66
N GLY A 278 -13.03 15.47 1.72
CA GLY A 278 -13.17 16.28 2.95
C GLY A 278 -12.31 15.74 4.09
N LEU A 279 -11.08 15.31 3.81
CA LEU A 279 -10.18 14.67 4.77
C LEU A 279 -9.00 15.54 5.12
N THR A 280 -8.46 15.34 6.32
CA THR A 280 -7.15 15.82 6.76
C THR A 280 -6.30 14.60 7.12
N LEU A 281 -5.16 14.40 6.44
CA LEU A 281 -4.29 13.28 6.71
C LEU A 281 -3.32 13.59 7.84
N PRO A 282 -3.19 12.70 8.84
CA PRO A 282 -2.27 12.90 9.96
C PRO A 282 -0.82 12.86 9.48
N HIS A 283 0.08 13.53 10.24
CA HIS A 283 1.51 13.46 9.99
C HIS A 283 2.02 12.03 10.22
N TRP A 284 2.97 11.57 9.41
CA TRP A 284 3.48 10.19 9.45
C TRP A 284 3.97 9.74 10.84
N GLN A 285 4.53 10.65 11.63
CA GLN A 285 5.04 10.35 12.98
C GLN A 285 3.92 9.87 13.90
N ALA A 286 2.75 10.48 13.87
CA ALA A 286 1.64 10.10 14.74
C ALA A 286 1.20 8.64 14.55
N GLY A 287 1.10 8.18 13.30
CA GLY A 287 0.78 6.78 13.02
C GLY A 287 1.91 5.82 13.40
N VAL A 288 3.17 6.23 13.15
CA VAL A 288 4.33 5.41 13.55
C VAL A 288 4.43 5.29 15.07
N GLU A 289 4.24 6.39 15.83
CA GLU A 289 4.22 6.37 17.30
C GLU A 289 3.15 5.43 17.83
N ARG A 290 1.93 5.51 17.25
CA ARG A 290 0.84 4.60 17.61
C ARG A 290 1.24 3.14 17.38
N MET A 291 1.73 2.81 16.19
CA MET A 291 2.17 1.43 15.87
C MET A 291 3.28 0.96 16.82
N LEU A 292 4.25 1.83 17.16
CA LEU A 292 5.31 1.50 18.10
C LEU A 292 4.75 1.22 19.51
N THR A 293 3.73 1.97 19.95
CA THR A 293 3.05 1.72 21.23
C THR A 293 2.35 0.34 21.27
N GLU A 294 1.89 -0.16 20.11
CA GLU A 294 1.25 -1.48 20.02
C GLU A 294 2.26 -2.65 20.04
N ILE A 295 3.51 -2.42 19.65
CA ILE A 295 4.49 -3.51 19.48
C ILE A 295 5.65 -3.48 20.46
N LEU A 296 5.85 -2.42 21.25
CA LEU A 296 6.86 -2.26 22.30
C LEU A 296 6.29 -2.62 23.67
#